data_d5647419e2b38d686129a938bf83d527
#
_entry.id   d5647419e2b38d686129a938bf83d527
#
_cell.length_a   1.000
_cell.length_b   1.000
_cell.length_c   1.000
_cell.angle_alpha   90.00
_cell.angle_beta   90.00
_cell.angle_gamma   90.00
#
_symmetry.space_group_name_H-M   'P 1'
#
loop_
_entity.id
_entity.type
_entity.pdbx_description
1 polymer ?
#
loop_
_entity_poly.entity_id
_entity_poly.type
_entity_poly.pdbx_seq_one_letter_code
_entity_poly.pdbx_strand_id
1 'polypeptide(L)'
;MPNSAAEQDRPDGAPSAALRAQLLATGHWSLLASRSTTQSEVLSRISMLLNLVSAALVSLALVGQATQFSDTFVIFAIAVLAILSVIGLLTQVRVMHVGAEDMMYVLAMNRLRAAYVELDPEIDRALMASRFDDRQGLAQTISSWSRSAAPASSSAAA
;
A
#
# COMPACT_ATOMS: atom_id res chain seq x y z
N MET A 1 29.96 -6.92 35.57
CA MET A 1 29.24 -8.18 35.75
C MET A 1 27.76 -7.86 35.61
N PRO A 2 27.09 -8.16 34.48
CA PRO A 2 25.67 -7.82 34.30
C PRO A 2 24.78 -8.80 35.07
N ASN A 3 23.83 -8.23 35.67
CA ASN A 3 22.73 -8.58 36.52
C ASN A 3 22.06 -9.95 36.21
N SER A 4 22.62 -11.02 36.77
CA SER A 4 22.05 -12.38 36.72
C SER A 4 20.77 -12.54 37.55
N ALA A 5 20.44 -11.57 38.41
CA ALA A 5 19.30 -11.66 39.33
C ALA A 5 17.96 -11.24 38.70
N ALA A 6 17.98 -10.46 37.62
CA ALA A 6 16.75 -10.01 36.96
C ALA A 6 16.19 -11.04 35.94
N GLU A 7 16.96 -12.08 35.61
CA GLU A 7 16.57 -13.16 34.69
C GLU A 7 15.80 -14.28 35.42
N GLN A 8 15.91 -14.39 36.73
CA GLN A 8 15.33 -15.51 37.50
C GLN A 8 13.91 -15.29 38.00
N ASP A 9 13.35 -14.05 37.85
CA ASP A 9 11.97 -13.74 38.31
C ASP A 9 10.95 -13.64 37.16
N ARG A 10 11.24 -14.30 36.03
CA ARG A 10 10.25 -14.41 34.93
C ARG A 10 9.35 -15.60 35.20
N PRO A 11 8.00 -15.42 35.12
CA PRO A 11 7.06 -16.55 35.14
C PRO A 11 7.45 -17.54 34.06
N ASP A 12 7.58 -18.80 34.41
CA ASP A 12 7.91 -19.90 33.52
C ASP A 12 7.00 -19.89 32.29
N GLY A 13 7.56 -19.56 31.11
CA GLY A 13 6.84 -19.51 29.84
C GLY A 13 6.81 -18.16 29.14
N ALA A 14 7.21 -17.03 29.76
CA ALA A 14 7.28 -15.76 29.04
C ALA A 14 8.50 -15.71 28.10
N PRO A 15 8.33 -15.37 26.80
CA PRO A 15 9.44 -15.31 25.86
C PRO A 15 10.45 -14.23 26.28
N SER A 16 11.75 -14.51 26.11
CA SER A 16 12.80 -13.53 26.38
C SER A 16 12.60 -12.26 25.55
N ALA A 17 13.10 -11.11 26.03
CA ALA A 17 13.01 -9.84 25.28
C ALA A 17 13.64 -9.97 23.89
N ALA A 18 14.72 -10.72 23.75
CA ALA A 18 15.36 -11.00 22.47
C ALA A 18 14.44 -11.81 21.52
N LEU A 19 13.74 -12.83 22.03
CA LEU A 19 12.80 -13.60 21.23
C LEU A 19 11.59 -12.75 20.82
N ARG A 20 11.06 -11.90 21.72
CA ARG A 20 9.99 -10.95 21.39
C ARG A 20 10.41 -9.97 20.29
N ALA A 21 11.61 -9.37 20.41
CA ALA A 21 12.15 -8.48 19.39
C ALA A 21 12.30 -9.17 18.03
N GLN A 22 12.76 -10.43 18.01
CA GLN A 22 12.91 -11.21 16.79
C GLN A 22 11.56 -11.54 16.14
N LEU A 23 10.54 -11.91 16.92
CA LEU A 23 9.19 -12.16 16.44
C LEU A 23 8.55 -10.89 15.85
N LEU A 24 8.73 -9.73 16.51
CA LEU A 24 8.26 -8.45 16.03
C LEU A 24 8.96 -8.04 14.73
N ALA A 25 10.28 -8.24 14.62
CA ALA A 25 11.03 -7.96 13.40
C ALA A 25 10.54 -8.83 12.23
N THR A 26 10.32 -10.12 12.46
CA THR A 26 9.77 -11.02 11.45
C THR A 26 8.37 -10.58 11.02
N GLY A 27 7.50 -10.19 11.96
CA GLY A 27 6.18 -9.66 11.69
C GLY A 27 6.23 -8.38 10.85
N HIS A 28 7.14 -7.47 11.15
CA HIS A 28 7.34 -6.24 10.39
C HIS A 28 7.73 -6.52 8.94
N TRP A 29 8.69 -7.42 8.71
CA TRP A 29 9.12 -7.80 7.37
C TRP A 29 8.00 -8.49 6.57
N SER A 30 7.20 -9.34 7.20
CA SER A 30 6.07 -10.00 6.54
C SER A 30 5.00 -9.00 6.09
N LEU A 31 4.69 -7.98 6.90
CA LEU A 31 3.75 -6.91 6.53
C LEU A 31 4.27 -6.05 5.36
N LEU A 32 5.56 -5.71 5.36
CA LEU A 32 6.19 -4.99 4.24
C LEU A 32 6.13 -5.80 2.94
N ALA A 33 6.44 -7.08 2.99
CA ALA A 33 6.39 -7.98 1.84
C ALA A 33 4.96 -8.08 1.28
N SER A 34 3.97 -8.29 2.14
CA SER A 34 2.56 -8.36 1.75
C SER A 34 2.09 -7.06 1.08
N ARG A 35 2.46 -5.91 1.64
CA ARG A 35 2.12 -4.61 1.08
C ARG A 35 2.71 -4.40 -0.32
N SER A 36 3.98 -4.77 -0.53
CA SER A 36 4.64 -4.62 -1.84
C SER A 36 3.98 -5.49 -2.91
N THR A 37 3.59 -6.71 -2.56
CA THR A 37 2.91 -7.63 -3.48
C THR A 37 1.54 -7.08 -3.89
N THR A 38 0.77 -6.57 -2.94
CA THR A 38 -0.56 -5.99 -3.18
C THR A 38 -0.48 -4.76 -4.10
N GLN A 39 0.51 -3.88 -3.90
CA GLN A 39 0.72 -2.71 -4.77
C GLN A 39 1.12 -3.11 -6.18
N SER A 40 1.99 -4.10 -6.36
CA SER A 40 2.42 -4.57 -7.68
C SER A 40 1.27 -5.21 -8.47
N GLU A 41 0.37 -5.92 -7.81
CA GLU A 41 -0.84 -6.47 -8.42
C GLU A 41 -1.75 -5.36 -8.98
N VAL A 42 -1.97 -4.29 -8.22
CA VAL A 42 -2.80 -3.15 -8.66
C VAL A 42 -2.19 -2.47 -9.88
N LEU A 43 -0.89 -2.17 -9.85
CA LEU A 43 -0.21 -1.53 -10.97
C LEU A 43 -0.26 -2.41 -12.23
N SER A 44 -0.10 -3.72 -12.09
CA SER A 44 -0.23 -4.66 -13.20
C SER A 44 -1.63 -4.64 -13.82
N ARG A 45 -2.69 -4.64 -13.01
CA ARG A 45 -4.09 -4.56 -13.49
C ARG A 45 -4.38 -3.25 -14.19
N ILE A 46 -3.89 -2.12 -13.66
CA ILE A 46 -4.04 -0.81 -14.31
C ILE A 46 -3.33 -0.81 -15.66
N SER A 47 -2.10 -1.35 -15.75
CA SER A 47 -1.36 -1.44 -16.99
C SER A 47 -2.06 -2.33 -18.03
N MET A 48 -2.64 -3.45 -17.60
CA MET A 48 -3.44 -4.32 -18.48
C MET A 48 -4.68 -3.59 -19.01
N LEU A 49 -5.38 -2.82 -18.15
CA LEU A 49 -6.55 -2.03 -18.57
C LEU A 49 -6.15 -0.97 -19.59
N LEU A 50 -5.06 -0.23 -19.34
CA LEU A 50 -4.56 0.79 -20.27
C LEU A 50 -4.18 0.20 -21.64
N ASN A 51 -3.51 -0.95 -21.66
CA ASN A 51 -3.17 -1.66 -22.88
C ASN A 51 -4.44 -2.11 -23.63
N LEU A 52 -5.43 -2.63 -22.92
CA LEU A 52 -6.69 -3.05 -23.51
C LEU A 52 -7.46 -1.86 -24.13
N VAL A 53 -7.54 -0.74 -23.41
CA VAL A 53 -8.17 0.49 -23.90
C VAL A 53 -7.45 1.00 -25.14
N SER A 54 -6.12 1.05 -25.12
CA SER A 54 -5.32 1.50 -26.27
C SER A 54 -5.53 0.60 -27.49
N ALA A 55 -5.51 -0.71 -27.33
CA ALA A 55 -5.77 -1.65 -28.42
C ALA A 55 -7.19 -1.51 -28.98
N ALA A 56 -8.18 -1.32 -28.13
CA ALA A 56 -9.58 -1.13 -28.54
C ALA A 56 -9.76 0.18 -29.32
N LEU A 57 -9.13 1.28 -28.89
CA LEU A 57 -9.19 2.56 -29.61
C LEU A 57 -8.55 2.46 -30.99
N VAL A 58 -7.40 1.80 -31.11
CA VAL A 58 -6.75 1.56 -32.42
C VAL A 58 -7.64 0.70 -33.31
N SER A 59 -8.23 -0.37 -32.76
CA SER A 59 -9.16 -1.24 -33.50
C SER A 59 -10.40 -0.49 -33.99
N LEU A 60 -10.99 0.34 -33.12
CA LEU A 60 -12.15 1.19 -33.48
C LEU A 60 -11.78 2.19 -34.59
N ALA A 61 -10.60 2.80 -34.53
CA ALA A 61 -10.15 3.73 -35.56
C ALA A 61 -10.00 3.04 -36.92
N LEU A 62 -9.39 1.84 -36.96
CA LEU A 62 -9.22 1.07 -38.19
C LEU A 62 -10.56 0.58 -38.77
N VAL A 63 -11.42 0.03 -37.91
CA VAL A 63 -12.76 -0.43 -38.37
C VAL A 63 -13.61 0.76 -38.82
N GLY A 64 -13.58 1.90 -38.12
CA GLY A 64 -14.27 3.10 -38.50
C GLY A 64 -13.88 3.61 -39.90
N GLN A 65 -12.57 3.63 -40.18
CA GLN A 65 -12.08 4.00 -41.50
C GLN A 65 -12.50 3.00 -42.59
N ALA A 66 -12.42 1.71 -42.32
CA ALA A 66 -12.79 0.67 -43.26
C ALA A 66 -14.29 0.64 -43.59
N THR A 67 -15.13 0.97 -42.60
CA THR A 67 -16.59 0.96 -42.74
C THR A 67 -17.20 2.32 -43.07
N GLN A 68 -16.37 3.35 -43.27
CA GLN A 68 -16.82 4.73 -43.53
C GLN A 68 -17.78 5.25 -42.43
N PHE A 69 -17.56 4.83 -41.19
CA PHE A 69 -18.37 5.18 -40.01
C PHE A 69 -19.88 4.87 -40.19
N SER A 70 -20.21 3.74 -40.84
CA SER A 70 -21.55 3.27 -41.02
C SER A 70 -22.31 2.98 -39.73
N ASP A 71 -23.66 2.84 -39.80
CA ASP A 71 -24.49 2.47 -38.64
C ASP A 71 -24.02 1.17 -37.96
N THR A 72 -23.54 0.22 -38.75
CA THR A 72 -22.96 -1.03 -38.23
C THR A 72 -21.71 -0.76 -37.36
N PHE A 73 -20.87 0.21 -37.76
CA PHE A 73 -19.73 0.64 -36.94
C PHE A 73 -20.19 1.24 -35.62
N VAL A 74 -21.23 2.06 -35.62
CA VAL A 74 -21.74 2.70 -34.38
C VAL A 74 -22.21 1.64 -33.39
N ILE A 75 -22.94 0.63 -33.83
CA ILE A 75 -23.37 -0.49 -32.95
C ILE A 75 -22.16 -1.24 -32.40
N PHE A 76 -21.18 -1.55 -33.23
CA PHE A 76 -19.93 -2.21 -32.79
C PHE A 76 -19.16 -1.35 -31.80
N ALA A 77 -19.01 -0.06 -32.05
CA ALA A 77 -18.29 0.87 -31.16
C ALA A 77 -18.99 0.96 -29.80
N ILE A 78 -20.30 1.06 -29.75
CA ILE A 78 -21.06 1.08 -28.48
C ILE A 78 -20.84 -0.22 -27.71
N ALA A 79 -20.89 -1.37 -28.39
CA ALA A 79 -20.66 -2.66 -27.71
C ALA A 79 -19.25 -2.76 -27.11
N VAL A 80 -18.22 -2.37 -27.86
CA VAL A 80 -16.82 -2.39 -27.38
C VAL A 80 -16.65 -1.44 -26.20
N LEU A 81 -17.16 -0.21 -26.30
CA LEU A 81 -17.05 0.78 -25.22
C LEU A 81 -17.84 0.36 -23.98
N ALA A 82 -18.99 -0.29 -24.14
CA ALA A 82 -19.76 -0.83 -23.02
C ALA A 82 -18.97 -1.92 -22.27
N ILE A 83 -18.35 -2.85 -23.00
CA ILE A 83 -17.52 -3.90 -22.40
C ILE A 83 -16.33 -3.27 -21.67
N LEU A 84 -15.61 -2.32 -22.29
CA LEU A 84 -14.49 -1.62 -21.65
C LEU A 84 -14.92 -0.88 -20.38
N SER A 85 -16.12 -0.25 -20.41
CA SER A 85 -16.67 0.44 -19.23
C SER A 85 -16.91 -0.53 -18.07
N VAL A 86 -17.45 -1.71 -18.35
CA VAL A 86 -17.66 -2.74 -17.32
C VAL A 86 -16.32 -3.21 -16.74
N ILE A 87 -15.34 -3.50 -17.60
CA ILE A 87 -14.00 -3.91 -17.15
C ILE A 87 -13.34 -2.80 -16.32
N GLY A 88 -13.47 -1.54 -16.76
CA GLY A 88 -12.96 -0.37 -16.03
C GLY A 88 -13.60 -0.22 -14.66
N LEU A 89 -14.91 -0.37 -14.54
CA LEU A 89 -15.62 -0.31 -13.25
C LEU A 89 -15.19 -1.44 -12.32
N LEU A 90 -15.06 -2.67 -12.82
CA LEU A 90 -14.58 -3.80 -12.02
C LEU A 90 -13.14 -3.56 -11.52
N THR A 91 -12.27 -3.02 -12.37
CA THR A 91 -10.91 -2.64 -11.99
C THR A 91 -10.92 -1.56 -10.93
N GLN A 92 -11.78 -0.54 -11.07
CA GLN A 92 -11.92 0.54 -10.08
C GLN A 92 -12.35 0.01 -8.71
N VAL A 93 -13.36 -0.85 -8.66
CA VAL A 93 -13.82 -1.49 -7.42
C VAL A 93 -12.68 -2.28 -6.76
N ARG A 94 -11.92 -3.02 -7.54
CA ARG A 94 -10.76 -3.78 -7.01
C ARG A 94 -9.69 -2.86 -6.43
N VAL A 95 -9.34 -1.78 -7.13
CA VAL A 95 -8.37 -0.77 -6.64
C VAL A 95 -8.83 -0.16 -5.32
N MET A 96 -10.12 0.13 -5.16
CA MET A 96 -10.67 0.66 -3.91
C MET A 96 -10.55 -0.35 -2.74
N HIS A 97 -10.81 -1.64 -2.99
CA HIS A 97 -10.63 -2.67 -1.97
C HIS A 97 -9.17 -2.79 -1.52
N VAL A 98 -8.23 -2.76 -2.47
CA VAL A 98 -6.80 -2.80 -2.15
C VAL A 98 -6.37 -1.57 -1.35
N GLY A 99 -6.92 -0.39 -1.64
CA GLY A 99 -6.67 0.81 -0.83
C GLY A 99 -7.13 0.65 0.63
N ALA A 100 -8.26 -0.01 0.85
CA ALA A 100 -8.73 -0.32 2.20
C ALA A 100 -7.83 -1.34 2.92
N GLU A 101 -7.35 -2.37 2.22
CA GLU A 101 -6.38 -3.33 2.75
C GLU A 101 -5.05 -2.65 3.13
N ASP A 102 -4.54 -1.72 2.32
CA ASP A 102 -3.31 -0.96 2.61
C ASP A 102 -3.42 -0.17 3.93
N MET A 103 -4.59 0.42 4.21
CA MET A 103 -4.86 1.08 5.49
C MET A 103 -4.72 0.11 6.68
N MET A 104 -5.19 -1.12 6.55
CA MET A 104 -5.06 -2.13 7.61
C MET A 104 -3.59 -2.52 7.85
N TYR A 105 -2.78 -2.60 6.80
CA TYR A 105 -1.34 -2.83 6.94
C TYR A 105 -0.64 -1.69 7.67
N VAL A 106 -1.00 -0.43 7.39
CA VAL A 106 -0.44 0.73 8.10
C VAL A 106 -0.79 0.68 9.59
N LEU A 107 -2.03 0.37 9.94
CA LEU A 107 -2.46 0.22 11.33
C LEU A 107 -1.72 -0.94 12.04
N ALA A 108 -1.55 -2.07 11.37
CA ALA A 108 -0.77 -3.20 11.91
C ALA A 108 0.69 -2.82 12.15
N MET A 109 1.31 -2.05 11.24
CA MET A 109 2.67 -1.52 11.45
C MET A 109 2.76 -0.55 12.63
N ASN A 110 1.74 0.30 12.84
CA ASN A 110 1.70 1.21 13.98
C ASN A 110 1.62 0.42 15.31
N ARG A 111 0.84 -0.67 15.36
CA ARG A 111 0.82 -1.60 16.51
C ARG A 111 2.18 -2.21 16.79
N LEU A 112 2.89 -2.67 15.76
CA LEU A 112 4.24 -3.21 15.93
C LEU A 112 5.19 -2.15 16.48
N ARG A 113 5.09 -0.89 16.00
CA ARG A 113 5.89 0.22 16.53
C ARG A 113 5.60 0.48 18.01
N ALA A 114 4.33 0.45 18.42
CA ALA A 114 3.98 0.55 19.84
C ALA A 114 4.63 -0.55 20.67
N ALA A 115 4.64 -1.80 20.18
CA ALA A 115 5.30 -2.90 20.85
C ALA A 115 6.83 -2.76 20.92
N TYR A 116 7.48 -2.15 19.91
CA TYR A 116 8.91 -1.83 19.97
C TYR A 116 9.22 -0.77 21.03
N VAL A 117 8.40 0.30 21.10
CA VAL A 117 8.57 1.35 22.13
C VAL A 117 8.32 0.81 23.55
N GLU A 118 7.46 -0.19 23.70
CA GLU A 118 7.27 -0.88 24.99
C GLU A 118 8.49 -1.70 25.40
N LEU A 119 9.22 -2.26 24.43
CA LEU A 119 10.47 -2.99 24.70
C LEU A 119 11.64 -2.05 25.02
N ASP A 120 11.73 -0.93 24.31
CA ASP A 120 12.76 0.08 24.50
C ASP A 120 12.20 1.48 24.19
N PRO A 121 11.90 2.30 25.21
CA PRO A 121 11.34 3.65 25.04
C PRO A 121 12.25 4.63 24.27
N GLU A 122 13.56 4.38 24.18
CA GLU A 122 14.47 5.26 23.45
C GLU A 122 14.27 5.19 21.93
N ILE A 123 13.73 4.09 21.43
CA ILE A 123 13.42 3.87 20.03
C ILE A 123 12.37 4.89 19.52
N ASP A 124 11.50 5.41 20.39
CA ASP A 124 10.45 6.38 20.01
C ASP A 124 11.01 7.61 19.27
N ARG A 125 12.19 8.07 19.65
CA ARG A 125 12.87 9.22 19.02
C ARG A 125 13.35 8.93 17.58
N ALA A 126 13.58 7.67 17.26
CA ALA A 126 14.04 7.24 15.93
C ALA A 126 12.86 6.93 14.99
N LEU A 127 11.64 6.83 15.48
CA LEU A 127 10.48 6.51 14.68
C LEU A 127 9.91 7.76 13.99
N MET A 128 9.97 7.80 12.66
CA MET A 128 9.36 8.87 11.86
C MET A 128 7.83 8.77 11.76
N ALA A 129 7.28 7.56 11.89
CA ALA A 129 5.86 7.30 11.74
C ALA A 129 5.21 7.05 13.10
N SER A 130 3.90 7.32 13.20
CA SER A 130 3.13 7.17 14.43
C SER A 130 3.15 5.74 14.96
N ARG A 131 3.08 5.61 16.30
CA ARG A 131 2.89 4.35 17.02
C ARG A 131 1.42 4.07 17.38
N PHE A 132 0.53 5.03 17.13
CA PHE A 132 -0.88 4.91 17.47
C PHE A 132 -1.66 4.24 16.34
N ASP A 133 -2.55 3.31 16.68
CA ASP A 133 -3.39 2.54 15.75
C ASP A 133 -4.79 3.11 15.56
N ASP A 134 -4.96 4.41 15.85
CA ASP A 134 -6.17 5.18 15.66
C ASP A 134 -6.16 5.98 14.33
N ARG A 135 -7.27 6.67 14.04
CA ARG A 135 -7.38 7.52 12.84
C ARG A 135 -6.36 8.65 12.82
N GLN A 136 -6.01 9.19 13.98
CA GLN A 136 -5.03 10.25 14.10
C GLN A 136 -3.61 9.73 13.82
N GLY A 137 -3.25 8.57 14.36
CA GLY A 137 -1.98 7.90 14.09
C GLY A 137 -1.83 7.53 12.62
N LEU A 138 -2.91 7.07 11.98
CA LEU A 138 -2.93 6.81 10.54
C LEU A 138 -2.64 8.08 9.73
N ALA A 139 -3.33 9.19 10.04
CA ALA A 139 -3.15 10.47 9.37
C ALA A 139 -1.71 11.01 9.56
N GLN A 140 -1.13 10.88 10.76
CA GLN A 140 0.26 11.26 11.04
C GLN A 140 1.25 10.43 10.22
N THR A 141 1.07 9.12 10.13
CA THR A 141 1.94 8.24 9.36
C THR A 141 1.90 8.58 7.87
N ILE A 142 0.72 8.82 7.30
CA ILE A 142 0.57 9.20 5.90
C ILE A 142 1.19 10.58 5.64
N SER A 143 0.97 11.56 6.51
CA SER A 143 1.52 12.92 6.36
C SER A 143 3.04 12.98 6.54
N SER A 144 3.62 12.13 7.38
CA SER A 144 5.08 12.04 7.52
C SER A 144 5.73 11.54 6.23
N TRP A 145 5.08 10.58 5.58
CA TRP A 145 5.58 10.01 4.33
C TRP A 145 5.48 10.99 3.15
N SER A 146 4.37 11.74 3.04
CA SER A 146 4.21 12.76 2.01
C SER A 146 5.25 13.89 2.15
N ARG A 147 5.64 14.25 3.37
CA ARG A 147 6.71 15.25 3.63
C ARG A 147 8.09 14.73 3.25
N SER A 148 8.38 13.45 3.51
CA SER A 148 9.65 12.83 3.14
C SER A 148 9.81 12.65 1.63
N ALA A 149 8.70 12.48 0.90
CA ALA A 149 8.68 12.32 -0.55
C ALA A 149 8.71 13.68 -1.32
N ALA A 150 8.46 14.80 -0.63
CA ALA A 150 8.56 16.11 -1.24
C ALA A 150 10.06 16.45 -1.52
N PRO A 151 10.43 16.84 -2.75
CA PRO A 151 11.79 17.29 -3.03
C PRO A 151 12.08 18.49 -2.13
N ALA A 152 13.30 18.52 -1.53
CA ALA A 152 13.76 19.63 -0.72
C ALA A 152 13.79 20.90 -1.62
N SER A 153 12.66 21.61 -1.66
CA SER A 153 12.57 22.89 -2.37
C SER A 153 13.41 23.90 -1.60
N SER A 154 14.61 24.14 -2.13
CA SER A 154 15.44 25.34 -2.01
C SER A 154 15.01 26.34 -0.92
N SER A 155 15.51 26.16 0.26
CA SER A 155 15.74 27.25 1.21
C SER A 155 17.15 27.81 0.98
N ALA A 156 17.39 28.35 -0.21
CA ALA A 156 18.63 29.06 -0.54
C ALA A 156 18.26 30.28 -1.40
N ALA A 157 17.65 31.29 -0.76
CA ALA A 157 17.58 32.65 -1.28
C ALA A 157 17.18 33.60 -0.15
N ALA A 158 18.15 34.03 0.65
CA ALA A 158 18.18 35.36 1.31
C ALA A 158 19.59 35.59 1.83
#